data_1629cc25cb4ebcfd07ea0b1ea164166e
#
_entry.id   1629cc25cb4ebcfd07ea0b1ea164166e
#
_cell.length_a   1.000
_cell.length_b   1.000
_cell.length_c   1.000
_cell.angle_alpha   90.00
_cell.angle_beta   90.00
_cell.angle_gamma   90.00
#
_symmetry.space_group_name_H-M   'P 1'
#
loop_
_entity.id
_entity.type
_entity.pdbx_description
1 polymer ?
#
loop_
_entity_poly.entity_id
_entity_poly.type
_entity_poly.pdbx_seq_one_letter_code
_entity_poly.pdbx_strand_id
1 'polypeptide(L)'
;MYLWILAAVAAYFIKGLCGFANTLVFTSILSFGVPNANISPIDLLLGYPTNLILTWKNRKRLDPKVYLPLAALVLAGSIPGAFLLKHVDARAVKVLFGVVVAALGAEMFSREYSKKRLRSSKIVLAIIGVTAGVLCGLFGVGALLAAYVSRVTEDGGSFKANISAVFIVDNTFRIVLYSALGLLTFDTLKTVLLLLPFALAGLFLGMKCSSRMNESLVKKITSILLVLSGISLILKNL
;
A
#
# COMPACT_ATOMS: atom_id res chain seq x y z
N MET A 1 6.86 5.56 22.11
CA MET A 1 7.74 4.59 21.48
C MET A 1 7.07 3.22 21.31
N TYR A 2 6.50 2.59 22.33
CA TYR A 2 5.84 1.27 22.23
C TYR A 2 4.77 1.19 21.14
N LEU A 3 3.94 2.22 20.99
CA LEU A 3 2.91 2.26 19.96
C LEU A 3 3.50 2.23 18.53
N TRP A 4 4.63 2.90 18.32
CA TRP A 4 5.35 2.88 17.03
C TRP A 4 5.91 1.50 16.69
N ILE A 5 6.48 0.81 17.69
CA ILE A 5 7.00 -0.55 17.52
C ILE A 5 5.85 -1.51 17.21
N LEU A 6 4.75 -1.44 17.97
CA LEU A 6 3.57 -2.26 17.74
C LEU A 6 3.00 -2.02 16.33
N ALA A 7 2.87 -0.74 15.93
CA ALA A 7 2.39 -0.37 14.60
C ALA A 7 3.31 -0.91 13.50
N ALA A 8 4.64 -0.81 13.68
CA ALA A 8 5.60 -1.32 12.71
C ALA A 8 5.49 -2.85 12.57
N VAL A 9 5.51 -3.59 13.69
CA VAL A 9 5.38 -5.07 13.65
C VAL A 9 4.07 -5.47 13.00
N ALA A 10 2.93 -4.92 13.43
CA ALA A 10 1.62 -5.27 12.93
C ALA A 10 1.46 -4.92 11.42
N ALA A 11 1.82 -3.69 11.02
CA ALA A 11 1.69 -3.24 9.65
C ALA A 11 2.56 -4.06 8.68
N TYR A 12 3.80 -4.33 9.04
CA TYR A 12 4.71 -5.07 8.19
C TYR A 12 4.50 -6.59 8.25
N PHE A 13 3.91 -7.12 9.33
CA PHE A 13 3.37 -8.48 9.34
C PHE A 13 2.26 -8.63 8.28
N ILE A 14 1.30 -7.71 8.26
CA ILE A 14 0.24 -7.70 7.25
C ILE A 14 0.82 -7.55 5.84
N LYS A 15 1.80 -6.67 5.65
CA LYS A 15 2.51 -6.56 4.37
C LYS A 15 3.18 -7.86 3.95
N GLY A 16 3.85 -8.55 4.86
CA GLY A 16 4.45 -9.85 4.60
C GLY A 16 3.42 -10.91 4.23
N LEU A 17 2.27 -10.88 4.89
CA LEU A 17 1.15 -11.78 4.63
C LEU A 17 0.53 -11.53 3.25
N CYS A 18 0.15 -10.27 2.96
CA CYS A 18 -0.68 -9.89 1.81
C CYS A 18 0.13 -9.27 0.65
N GLY A 19 1.33 -8.74 0.90
CA GLY A 19 2.15 -8.02 -0.09
C GLY A 19 1.97 -6.51 -0.10
N PHE A 20 0.98 -5.96 0.61
CA PHE A 20 0.65 -4.55 0.68
C PHE A 20 -0.08 -4.21 1.99
N ALA A 21 -0.75 -3.07 2.09
CA ALA A 21 -1.57 -2.63 3.23
C ALA A 21 -0.79 -2.17 4.47
N ASN A 22 0.56 -2.15 4.45
CA ASN A 22 1.34 -1.60 5.57
C ASN A 22 0.91 -0.17 5.92
N THR A 23 0.84 0.72 4.94
CA THR A 23 0.47 2.13 5.14
C THR A 23 -0.89 2.27 5.82
N LEU A 24 -1.89 1.49 5.40
CA LEU A 24 -3.22 1.53 6.00
C LEU A 24 -3.18 1.15 7.48
N VAL A 25 -2.53 0.03 7.82
CA VAL A 25 -2.44 -0.45 9.19
C VAL A 25 -1.57 0.48 10.04
N PHE A 26 -0.40 0.87 9.55
CA PHE A 26 0.53 1.75 10.25
C PHE A 26 -0.10 3.10 10.58
N THR A 27 -0.72 3.72 9.58
CA THR A 27 -1.42 5.00 9.74
C THR A 27 -2.63 4.86 10.66
N SER A 28 -3.42 3.79 10.54
CA SER A 28 -4.58 3.58 11.40
C SER A 28 -4.20 3.48 12.88
N ILE A 29 -3.13 2.75 13.20
CA ILE A 29 -2.67 2.60 14.60
C ILE A 29 -2.11 3.91 15.14
N LEU A 30 -1.28 4.62 14.36
CA LEU A 30 -0.56 5.81 14.84
C LEU A 30 -1.41 7.07 14.84
N SER A 31 -2.39 7.17 13.96
CA SER A 31 -3.20 8.39 13.81
C SER A 31 -4.08 8.72 15.02
N PHE A 32 -4.14 7.86 16.05
CA PHE A 32 -4.78 8.19 17.34
C PHE A 32 -3.98 9.19 18.19
N GLY A 33 -2.71 9.44 17.88
CA GLY A 33 -1.88 10.37 18.67
C GLY A 33 -0.78 11.08 17.89
N VAL A 34 -0.66 10.84 16.57
CA VAL A 34 0.43 11.40 15.75
C VAL A 34 -0.13 12.05 14.48
N PRO A 35 0.30 13.27 14.11
CA PRO A 35 -0.06 13.90 12.86
C PRO A 35 0.41 13.09 11.64
N ASN A 36 -0.42 13.01 10.61
CA ASN A 36 -0.12 12.23 9.40
C ASN A 36 1.17 12.67 8.67
N ALA A 37 1.50 13.96 8.77
CA ALA A 37 2.73 14.51 8.19
C ALA A 37 4.01 13.86 8.75
N ASN A 38 3.97 13.40 9.99
CA ASN A 38 5.10 12.71 10.63
C ASN A 38 5.09 11.19 10.36
N ILE A 39 3.92 10.60 10.10
CA ILE A 39 3.78 9.16 9.87
C ILE A 39 4.21 8.78 8.44
N SER A 40 3.77 9.55 7.46
CA SER A 40 3.93 9.23 6.03
C SER A 40 5.40 9.11 5.58
N PRO A 41 6.33 10.02 5.97
CA PRO A 41 7.75 9.87 5.63
C PRO A 41 8.40 8.63 6.26
N ILE A 42 8.03 8.28 7.48
CA ILE A 42 8.55 7.11 8.20
C ILE A 42 8.07 5.82 7.52
N ASP A 43 6.75 5.71 7.23
CA ASP A 43 6.21 4.54 6.54
C ASP A 43 6.78 4.38 5.12
N LEU A 44 7.00 5.49 4.41
CA LEU A 44 7.65 5.48 3.10
C LEU A 44 9.05 4.85 3.15
N LEU A 45 9.88 5.30 4.09
CA LEU A 45 11.25 4.82 4.25
C LEU A 45 11.33 3.38 4.77
N LEU A 46 10.42 2.95 5.65
CA LEU A 46 10.29 1.55 6.06
C LEU A 46 9.72 0.68 4.94
N GLY A 47 8.82 1.23 4.15
CA GLY A 47 8.18 0.58 3.02
C GLY A 47 9.14 0.22 1.90
N TYR A 48 10.14 1.07 1.63
CA TYR A 48 11.06 0.92 0.52
C TYR A 48 11.90 -0.38 0.60
N PRO A 49 12.70 -0.64 1.65
CA PRO A 49 13.47 -1.87 1.76
C PRO A 49 12.58 -3.13 1.82
N THR A 50 11.40 -3.02 2.41
CA THR A 50 10.47 -4.14 2.47
C THR A 50 9.86 -4.50 1.11
N ASN A 51 9.65 -3.51 0.23
CA ASN A 51 9.26 -3.75 -1.17
C ASN A 51 10.40 -4.41 -1.96
N LEU A 52 11.65 -3.97 -1.76
CA LEU A 52 12.82 -4.60 -2.36
C LEU A 52 12.91 -6.09 -1.97
N ILE A 53 12.74 -6.42 -0.70
CA ILE A 53 12.78 -7.80 -0.19
C ILE A 53 11.66 -8.65 -0.83
N LEU A 54 10.43 -8.13 -0.88
CA LEU A 54 9.29 -8.85 -1.47
C LEU A 54 9.48 -9.10 -2.97
N THR A 55 9.93 -8.08 -3.71
CA THR A 55 10.22 -8.19 -5.14
C THR A 55 11.35 -9.18 -5.39
N TRP A 56 12.45 -9.08 -4.65
CA TRP A 56 13.60 -9.99 -4.77
C TRP A 56 13.24 -11.44 -4.48
N LYS A 57 12.50 -11.68 -3.40
CA LYS A 57 12.07 -13.03 -3.01
C LYS A 57 11.19 -13.68 -4.08
N ASN A 58 10.36 -12.88 -4.76
CA ASN A 58 9.43 -13.36 -5.78
C ASN A 58 9.87 -13.02 -7.22
N ARG A 59 11.14 -12.64 -7.45
CA ARG A 59 11.64 -12.10 -8.73
C ARG A 59 11.39 -13.00 -9.95
N LYS A 60 11.32 -14.31 -9.77
CA LYS A 60 11.02 -15.27 -10.84
C LYS A 60 9.57 -15.16 -11.35
N ARG A 61 8.69 -14.50 -10.61
CA ARG A 61 7.27 -14.28 -10.92
C ARG A 61 6.97 -12.82 -11.29
N LEU A 62 8.01 -12.01 -11.46
CA LEU A 62 7.89 -10.63 -11.87
C LEU A 62 7.56 -10.57 -13.36
N ASP A 63 6.48 -9.87 -13.72
CA ASP A 63 6.08 -9.67 -15.10
C ASP A 63 6.16 -8.19 -15.50
N PRO A 64 7.15 -7.81 -16.34
CA PRO A 64 7.28 -6.43 -16.83
C PRO A 64 6.03 -5.90 -17.53
N LYS A 65 5.25 -6.77 -18.18
CA LYS A 65 4.01 -6.37 -18.85
C LYS A 65 2.90 -5.95 -17.87
N VAL A 66 3.01 -6.38 -16.62
CA VAL A 66 2.07 -6.01 -15.54
C VAL A 66 2.57 -4.78 -14.81
N TYR A 67 3.82 -4.79 -14.28
CA TYR A 67 4.23 -3.72 -13.38
C TYR A 67 4.69 -2.44 -14.09
N LEU A 68 5.30 -2.51 -15.28
CA LEU A 68 5.81 -1.30 -15.97
C LEU A 68 4.70 -0.32 -16.39
N PRO A 69 3.62 -0.77 -17.06
CA PRO A 69 2.53 0.15 -17.40
C PRO A 69 1.86 0.74 -16.17
N LEU A 70 1.69 -0.06 -15.11
CA LEU A 70 1.13 0.41 -13.84
C LEU A 70 2.04 1.44 -13.17
N ALA A 71 3.34 1.18 -13.09
CA ALA A 71 4.31 2.11 -12.51
C ALA A 71 4.30 3.45 -13.24
N ALA A 72 4.28 3.45 -14.58
CA ALA A 72 4.19 4.67 -15.38
C ALA A 72 2.90 5.47 -15.10
N LEU A 73 1.75 4.78 -15.06
CA LEU A 73 0.46 5.41 -14.77
C LEU A 73 0.38 5.93 -13.33
N VAL A 74 0.95 5.20 -12.37
CA VAL A 74 1.01 5.62 -10.96
C VAL A 74 1.87 6.86 -10.82
N LEU A 75 3.04 6.91 -11.47
CA LEU A 75 3.88 8.11 -11.46
C LEU A 75 3.16 9.32 -12.07
N ALA A 76 2.50 9.13 -13.23
CA ALA A 76 1.71 10.18 -13.88
C ALA A 76 0.58 10.71 -12.98
N GLY A 77 -0.03 9.85 -12.16
CA GLY A 77 -1.05 10.24 -11.18
C GLY A 77 -0.48 10.81 -9.88
N SER A 78 0.66 10.28 -9.40
CA SER A 78 1.28 10.71 -8.12
C SER A 78 1.77 12.15 -8.17
N ILE A 79 2.21 12.64 -9.34
CA ILE A 79 2.64 14.03 -9.53
C ILE A 79 1.49 15.01 -9.22
N PRO A 80 0.35 14.98 -9.94
CA PRO A 80 -0.77 15.85 -9.62
C PRO A 80 -1.35 15.57 -8.23
N GLY A 81 -1.36 14.32 -7.76
CA GLY A 81 -1.81 13.96 -6.43
C GLY A 81 -1.01 14.66 -5.32
N ALA A 82 0.31 14.71 -5.45
CA ALA A 82 1.18 15.41 -4.50
C ALA A 82 0.95 16.94 -4.50
N PHE A 83 0.67 17.54 -5.66
CA PHE A 83 0.32 18.96 -5.75
C PHE A 83 -1.06 19.26 -5.17
N LEU A 84 -2.04 18.41 -5.41
CA LEU A 84 -3.40 18.53 -4.87
C LEU A 84 -3.41 18.48 -3.33
N LEU A 85 -2.46 17.80 -2.70
CA LEU A 85 -2.37 17.74 -1.24
C LEU A 85 -2.31 19.12 -0.56
N LYS A 86 -1.81 20.14 -1.26
CA LYS A 86 -1.73 21.52 -0.76
C LYS A 86 -3.03 22.33 -0.89
N HIS A 87 -3.95 21.90 -1.75
CA HIS A 87 -5.09 22.73 -2.17
C HIS A 87 -6.47 22.10 -1.91
N VAL A 88 -6.52 20.83 -1.53
CA VAL A 88 -7.77 20.10 -1.35
C VAL A 88 -8.04 19.88 0.13
N ASP A 89 -9.32 20.02 0.52
CA ASP A 89 -9.74 19.63 1.87
C ASP A 89 -9.40 18.15 2.12
N ALA A 90 -8.35 17.95 2.91
CA ALA A 90 -7.83 16.63 3.22
C ALA A 90 -8.88 15.71 3.85
N ARG A 91 -9.91 16.28 4.51
CA ARG A 91 -10.99 15.55 5.16
C ARG A 91 -11.92 14.90 4.14
N ALA A 92 -12.48 15.68 3.21
CA ALA A 92 -13.39 15.17 2.18
C ALA A 92 -12.73 14.11 1.30
N VAL A 93 -11.47 14.33 0.93
CA VAL A 93 -10.70 13.36 0.11
C VAL A 93 -10.42 12.07 0.88
N LYS A 94 -10.15 12.13 2.18
CA LYS A 94 -9.95 10.93 3.03
C LYS A 94 -11.24 10.13 3.19
N VAL A 95 -12.38 10.79 3.35
CA VAL A 95 -13.69 10.13 3.43
C VAL A 95 -13.99 9.42 2.10
N LEU A 96 -13.88 10.14 0.98
CA LEU A 96 -14.08 9.55 -0.35
C LEU A 96 -13.14 8.34 -0.57
N PHE A 97 -11.88 8.49 -0.19
CA PHE A 97 -10.90 7.40 -0.28
C PHE A 97 -11.29 6.21 0.61
N GLY A 98 -11.74 6.46 1.83
CA GLY A 98 -12.24 5.42 2.74
C GLY A 98 -13.39 4.62 2.13
N VAL A 99 -14.35 5.30 1.47
CA VAL A 99 -15.45 4.65 0.74
C VAL A 99 -14.92 3.77 -0.39
N VAL A 100 -14.00 4.28 -1.20
CA VAL A 100 -13.40 3.51 -2.31
C VAL A 100 -12.65 2.27 -1.79
N VAL A 101 -11.85 2.42 -0.74
CA VAL A 101 -11.09 1.30 -0.14
C VAL A 101 -12.03 0.24 0.45
N ALA A 102 -13.08 0.67 1.15
CA ALA A 102 -14.09 -0.24 1.71
C ALA A 102 -14.85 -0.99 0.59
N ALA A 103 -15.27 -0.29 -0.45
CA ALA A 103 -15.96 -0.87 -1.60
C ALA A 103 -15.09 -1.89 -2.34
N LEU A 104 -13.79 -1.58 -2.53
CA LEU A 104 -12.84 -2.51 -3.15
C LEU A 104 -12.57 -3.74 -2.28
N GLY A 105 -12.45 -3.57 -0.96
CA GLY A 105 -12.31 -4.68 -0.04
C GLY A 105 -13.53 -5.60 -0.08
N ALA A 106 -14.74 -5.03 -0.11
CA ALA A 106 -15.98 -5.78 -0.23
C ALA A 106 -16.09 -6.50 -1.59
N GLU A 107 -15.71 -5.85 -2.69
CA GLU A 107 -15.66 -6.46 -4.03
C GLU A 107 -14.67 -7.62 -4.09
N MET A 108 -13.46 -7.44 -3.55
CA MET A 108 -12.45 -8.49 -3.49
C MET A 108 -12.94 -9.70 -2.67
N PHE A 109 -13.60 -9.44 -1.54
CA PHE A 109 -14.19 -10.48 -0.70
C PHE A 109 -15.30 -11.24 -1.45
N SER A 110 -16.22 -10.52 -2.06
CA SER A 110 -17.32 -11.11 -2.85
C SER A 110 -16.81 -11.95 -4.02
N ARG A 111 -15.76 -11.50 -4.69
CA ARG A 111 -15.19 -12.17 -5.87
C ARG A 111 -14.47 -13.48 -5.53
N GLU A 112 -13.94 -13.63 -4.33
CA GLU A 112 -13.37 -14.90 -3.89
C GLU A 112 -14.40 -16.03 -3.87
N TYR A 113 -15.69 -15.68 -3.77
CA TYR A 113 -16.80 -16.61 -3.90
C TYR A 113 -17.28 -16.79 -5.35
N SER A 114 -17.12 -15.78 -6.22
CA SER A 114 -17.74 -15.73 -7.56
C SER A 114 -16.89 -16.26 -8.71
N LYS A 115 -15.61 -16.59 -8.53
CA LYS A 115 -14.65 -17.12 -9.54
C LYS A 115 -14.64 -16.45 -10.92
N LYS A 116 -15.34 -15.33 -11.15
CA LYS A 116 -15.38 -14.62 -12.43
C LYS A 116 -14.13 -13.75 -12.62
N ARG A 117 -13.28 -14.11 -13.58
CA ARG A 117 -12.16 -13.25 -14.03
C ARG A 117 -12.71 -12.19 -15.00
N LEU A 118 -12.58 -10.93 -14.67
CA LEU A 118 -12.86 -9.84 -15.60
C LEU A 118 -11.65 -9.69 -16.54
N ARG A 119 -11.90 -9.63 -17.85
CA ARG A 119 -10.86 -9.30 -18.84
C ARG A 119 -10.33 -7.89 -18.55
N SER A 120 -9.01 -7.75 -18.45
CA SER A 120 -8.40 -6.43 -18.29
C SER A 120 -8.51 -5.66 -19.62
N SER A 121 -9.27 -4.57 -19.63
CA SER A 121 -9.27 -3.61 -20.72
C SER A 121 -8.15 -2.59 -20.50
N LYS A 122 -7.47 -2.15 -21.59
CA LYS A 122 -6.45 -1.09 -21.52
C LYS A 122 -7.01 0.22 -20.95
N ILE A 123 -8.27 0.52 -21.22
CA ILE A 123 -8.96 1.70 -20.71
C ILE A 123 -9.15 1.57 -19.17
N VAL A 124 -9.59 0.43 -18.68
CA VAL A 124 -9.73 0.15 -17.24
C VAL A 124 -8.37 0.23 -16.55
N LEU A 125 -7.32 -0.29 -17.17
CA LEU A 125 -5.95 -0.17 -16.69
C LEU A 125 -5.53 1.31 -16.53
N ALA A 126 -5.76 2.13 -17.54
CA ALA A 126 -5.40 3.54 -17.54
C ALA A 126 -6.15 4.31 -16.43
N ILE A 127 -7.47 4.13 -16.34
CA ILE A 127 -8.30 4.78 -15.31
C ILE A 127 -7.84 4.36 -13.91
N ILE A 128 -7.70 3.08 -13.66
CA ILE A 128 -7.27 2.57 -12.33
C ILE A 128 -5.85 3.02 -12.02
N GLY A 129 -4.93 2.95 -12.98
CA GLY A 129 -3.53 3.34 -12.77
C GLY A 129 -3.38 4.82 -12.41
N VAL A 130 -4.00 5.71 -13.17
CA VAL A 130 -3.95 7.16 -12.90
C VAL A 130 -4.66 7.51 -11.58
N THR A 131 -5.86 6.98 -11.36
CA THR A 131 -6.59 7.21 -10.10
C THR A 131 -5.83 6.67 -8.89
N ALA A 132 -5.25 5.48 -9.02
CA ALA A 132 -4.40 4.91 -7.99
C ALA A 132 -3.15 5.76 -7.75
N GLY A 133 -2.54 6.30 -8.81
CA GLY A 133 -1.42 7.23 -8.72
C GLY A 133 -1.77 8.50 -7.94
N VAL A 134 -2.89 9.14 -8.26
CA VAL A 134 -3.37 10.32 -7.53
C VAL A 134 -3.56 9.99 -6.04
N LEU A 135 -4.17 8.87 -5.72
CA LEU A 135 -4.37 8.41 -4.33
C LEU A 135 -3.05 8.02 -3.65
N CYS A 136 -2.10 7.44 -4.38
CA CYS A 136 -0.75 7.20 -3.86
C CYS A 136 -0.02 8.52 -3.56
N GLY A 137 -0.11 9.50 -4.46
CA GLY A 137 0.47 10.83 -4.27
C GLY A 137 -0.13 11.58 -3.06
N LEU A 138 -1.44 11.47 -2.86
CA LEU A 138 -2.14 12.10 -1.74
C LEU A 138 -1.90 11.40 -0.40
N PHE A 139 -1.96 10.07 -0.36
CA PHE A 139 -2.04 9.31 0.89
C PHE A 139 -1.01 8.18 1.03
N GLY A 140 -0.25 7.88 -0.01
CA GLY A 140 0.68 6.75 -0.02
C GLY A 140 0.00 5.37 -0.04
N VAL A 141 -1.29 5.30 -0.38
CA VAL A 141 -2.07 4.07 -0.26
C VAL A 141 -2.35 3.47 -1.63
N GLY A 142 -1.88 2.26 -1.84
CA GLY A 142 -2.02 1.52 -3.09
C GLY A 142 -3.13 0.47 -3.11
N ALA A 143 -4.26 0.69 -2.43
CA ALA A 143 -5.35 -0.28 -2.39
C ALA A 143 -5.98 -0.53 -3.78
N LEU A 144 -6.15 0.52 -4.59
CA LEU A 144 -6.61 0.40 -5.98
C LEU A 144 -5.65 -0.41 -6.84
N LEU A 145 -4.34 -0.20 -6.67
CA LEU A 145 -3.30 -0.99 -7.33
C LEU A 145 -3.40 -2.46 -6.94
N ALA A 146 -3.56 -2.73 -5.65
CA ALA A 146 -3.71 -4.09 -5.15
C ALA A 146 -4.93 -4.77 -5.75
N ALA A 147 -6.07 -4.09 -5.82
CA ALA A 147 -7.28 -4.60 -6.45
C ALA A 147 -7.06 -4.92 -7.93
N TYR A 148 -6.37 -4.05 -8.68
CA TYR A 148 -6.07 -4.30 -10.09
C TYR A 148 -5.06 -5.45 -10.28
N VAL A 149 -3.90 -5.39 -9.59
CA VAL A 149 -2.85 -6.42 -9.71
C VAL A 149 -3.40 -7.80 -9.34
N SER A 150 -4.27 -7.90 -8.34
CA SER A 150 -4.93 -9.15 -7.97
C SER A 150 -5.84 -9.74 -9.06
N ARG A 151 -6.27 -8.92 -10.03
CA ARG A 151 -7.09 -9.37 -11.17
C ARG A 151 -6.28 -9.91 -12.33
N VAL A 152 -5.05 -9.41 -12.50
CA VAL A 152 -4.18 -9.74 -13.63
C VAL A 152 -3.09 -10.74 -13.28
N THR A 153 -2.91 -11.06 -11.99
CA THR A 153 -1.95 -12.05 -11.51
C THR A 153 -2.66 -13.35 -11.11
N GLU A 154 -1.99 -14.48 -11.33
CA GLU A 154 -2.58 -15.79 -11.12
C GLU A 154 -2.43 -16.30 -9.67
N ASP A 155 -1.30 -16.00 -9.05
CA ASP A 155 -0.92 -16.50 -7.73
C ASP A 155 -0.41 -15.38 -6.81
N GLY A 156 -0.38 -15.66 -5.50
CA GLY A 156 0.04 -14.70 -4.49
C GLY A 156 1.51 -14.28 -4.60
N GLY A 157 2.38 -15.08 -5.17
CA GLY A 157 3.78 -14.73 -5.41
C GLY A 157 3.92 -13.74 -6.56
N SER A 158 3.22 -13.96 -7.68
CA SER A 158 3.14 -13.02 -8.79
C SER A 158 2.51 -11.69 -8.36
N PHE A 159 1.43 -11.75 -7.58
CA PHE A 159 0.83 -10.56 -6.98
C PHE A 159 1.85 -9.75 -6.17
N LYS A 160 2.54 -10.40 -5.21
CA LYS A 160 3.53 -9.73 -4.33
C LYS A 160 4.70 -9.15 -5.11
N ALA A 161 5.20 -9.86 -6.13
CA ALA A 161 6.30 -9.37 -6.95
C ALA A 161 5.90 -8.08 -7.70
N ASN A 162 4.80 -8.12 -8.43
CA ASN A 162 4.39 -7.03 -9.30
C ASN A 162 3.93 -5.79 -8.52
N ILE A 163 3.12 -5.96 -7.46
CA ILE A 163 2.68 -4.83 -6.63
C ILE A 163 3.86 -4.15 -5.92
N SER A 164 4.81 -4.94 -5.39
CA SER A 164 5.98 -4.38 -4.72
C SER A 164 6.91 -3.67 -5.70
N ALA A 165 7.04 -4.15 -6.94
CA ALA A 165 7.80 -3.47 -7.98
C ALA A 165 7.20 -2.10 -8.35
N VAL A 166 5.88 -2.01 -8.49
CA VAL A 166 5.20 -0.71 -8.68
C VAL A 166 5.48 0.23 -7.50
N PHE A 167 5.39 -0.29 -6.27
CA PHE A 167 5.69 0.52 -5.09
C PHE A 167 7.15 0.93 -4.98
N ILE A 168 8.12 0.16 -5.49
CA ILE A 168 9.52 0.59 -5.53
C ILE A 168 9.63 1.85 -6.39
N VAL A 169 9.02 1.85 -7.58
CA VAL A 169 9.06 3.00 -8.49
C VAL A 169 8.37 4.22 -7.87
N ASP A 170 7.15 4.07 -7.35
CA ASP A 170 6.41 5.15 -6.69
C ASP A 170 7.15 5.69 -5.47
N ASN A 171 7.65 4.81 -4.60
CA ASN A 171 8.39 5.21 -3.40
C ASN A 171 9.71 5.91 -3.75
N THR A 172 10.42 5.50 -4.82
CA THR A 172 11.63 6.21 -5.27
C THR A 172 11.30 7.66 -5.62
N PHE A 173 10.24 7.86 -6.41
CA PHE A 173 9.77 9.20 -6.74
C PHE A 173 9.38 9.99 -5.48
N ARG A 174 8.64 9.39 -4.56
CA ARG A 174 8.22 10.05 -3.30
C ARG A 174 9.39 10.36 -2.38
N ILE A 175 10.43 9.54 -2.32
CA ILE A 175 11.64 9.83 -1.55
C ILE A 175 12.30 11.09 -2.09
N VAL A 176 12.47 11.19 -3.42
CA VAL A 176 13.03 12.40 -4.04
C VAL A 176 12.17 13.63 -3.73
N LEU A 177 10.86 13.51 -3.91
CA LEU A 177 9.92 14.60 -3.63
C LEU A 177 9.94 15.03 -2.15
N TYR A 178 9.91 14.09 -1.22
CA TYR A 178 9.92 14.36 0.22
C TYR A 178 11.27 14.94 0.69
N SER A 179 12.37 14.53 0.05
CA SER A 179 13.69 15.14 0.27
C SER A 179 13.68 16.61 -0.18
N ALA A 180 13.18 16.90 -1.37
CA ALA A 180 13.09 18.25 -1.92
C ALA A 180 12.15 19.16 -1.09
N LEU A 181 11.10 18.59 -0.49
CA LEU A 181 10.15 19.30 0.38
C LEU A 181 10.65 19.44 1.84
N GLY A 182 11.81 18.89 2.18
CA GLY A 182 12.35 18.95 3.55
C GLY A 182 11.60 18.09 4.57
N LEU A 183 10.78 17.13 4.11
CA LEU A 183 10.00 16.23 4.97
C LEU A 183 10.83 15.06 5.52
N LEU A 184 11.97 14.75 4.90
CA LEU A 184 12.92 13.75 5.38
C LEU A 184 13.95 14.41 6.30
N THR A 185 13.61 14.54 7.56
CA THR A 185 14.45 15.12 8.60
C THR A 185 15.38 14.07 9.22
N PHE A 186 16.40 14.54 9.95
CA PHE A 186 17.29 13.65 10.70
C PHE A 186 16.53 12.82 11.77
N ASP A 187 15.51 13.41 12.39
CA ASP A 187 14.66 12.70 13.36
C ASP A 187 13.79 11.65 12.69
N THR A 188 13.32 11.89 11.46
CA THR A 188 12.67 10.88 10.64
C THR A 188 13.58 9.68 10.41
N LEU A 189 14.84 9.93 10.01
CA LEU A 189 15.84 8.87 9.77
C LEU A 189 16.16 8.08 11.03
N LYS A 190 16.36 8.74 12.17
CA LYS A 190 16.56 8.07 13.46
C LYS A 190 15.40 7.14 13.81
N THR A 191 14.18 7.63 13.65
CA THR A 191 12.97 6.85 13.94
C THR A 191 12.87 5.63 13.01
N VAL A 192 13.17 5.81 11.72
CA VAL A 192 13.20 4.71 10.75
C VAL A 192 14.26 3.66 11.11
N LEU A 193 15.48 4.07 11.43
CA LEU A 193 16.53 3.14 11.82
C LEU A 193 16.17 2.33 13.07
N LEU A 194 15.50 2.95 14.03
CA LEU A 194 15.02 2.28 15.24
C LEU A 194 13.88 1.30 14.94
N LEU A 195 12.95 1.65 14.04
CA LEU A 195 11.80 0.83 13.72
C LEU A 195 12.09 -0.25 12.68
N LEU A 196 13.13 -0.09 11.87
CA LEU A 196 13.46 -0.99 10.77
C LEU A 196 13.62 -2.46 11.19
N PRO A 197 14.33 -2.81 12.27
CA PRO A 197 14.42 -4.20 12.73
C PRO A 197 13.05 -4.80 13.05
N PHE A 198 12.16 -4.04 13.67
CA PHE A 198 10.80 -4.48 14.03
C PHE A 198 9.91 -4.63 12.78
N ALA A 199 10.02 -3.72 11.83
CA ALA A 199 9.33 -3.83 10.54
C ALA A 199 9.79 -5.06 9.75
N LEU A 200 11.11 -5.32 9.72
CA LEU A 200 11.66 -6.51 9.07
C LEU A 200 11.22 -7.79 9.79
N ALA A 201 11.25 -7.84 11.11
CA ALA A 201 10.75 -8.97 11.89
C ALA A 201 9.28 -9.25 11.56
N GLY A 202 8.43 -8.22 11.57
CA GLY A 202 7.02 -8.33 11.16
C GLY A 202 6.89 -8.87 9.73
N LEU A 203 7.63 -8.30 8.77
CA LEU A 203 7.63 -8.73 7.37
C LEU A 203 7.97 -10.22 7.21
N PHE A 204 9.06 -10.67 7.82
CA PHE A 204 9.51 -12.06 7.71
C PHE A 204 8.52 -13.03 8.37
N LEU A 205 7.97 -12.67 9.53
CA LEU A 205 6.91 -13.45 10.18
C LEU A 205 5.67 -13.55 9.29
N GLY A 206 5.22 -12.43 8.71
CA GLY A 206 4.09 -12.40 7.79
C GLY A 206 4.32 -13.24 6.54
N MET A 207 5.51 -13.16 5.94
CA MET A 207 5.88 -14.00 4.79
C MET A 207 5.91 -15.50 5.15
N LYS A 208 6.43 -15.85 6.32
CA LYS A 208 6.45 -17.25 6.82
C LYS A 208 5.03 -17.78 7.07
N CYS A 209 4.16 -16.97 7.65
CA CYS A 209 2.75 -17.32 7.80
C CYS A 209 2.07 -17.50 6.45
N SER A 210 2.24 -16.53 5.53
CA SER A 210 1.65 -16.60 4.18
C SER A 210 2.07 -17.84 3.40
N SER A 211 3.31 -18.31 3.55
CA SER A 211 3.79 -19.53 2.85
C SER A 211 3.16 -20.83 3.37
N ARG A 212 2.55 -20.80 4.55
CA ARG A 212 1.86 -21.94 5.18
C ARG A 212 0.33 -21.86 5.07
N MET A 213 -0.19 -20.74 4.62
CA MET A 213 -1.64 -20.48 4.50
C MET A 213 -2.12 -20.74 3.08
N ASN A 214 -3.38 -21.13 2.95
CA ASN A 214 -4.05 -21.20 1.67
C ASN A 214 -4.21 -19.78 1.08
N GLU A 215 -3.97 -19.62 -0.22
CA GLU A 215 -4.09 -18.33 -0.93
C GLU A 215 -5.47 -17.69 -0.78
N SER A 216 -6.54 -18.48 -0.78
CA SER A 216 -7.91 -18.01 -0.54
C SER A 216 -8.05 -17.34 0.83
N LEU A 217 -7.46 -17.95 1.87
CA LEU A 217 -7.49 -17.39 3.22
C LEU A 217 -6.72 -16.06 3.30
N VAL A 218 -5.54 -15.96 2.66
CA VAL A 218 -4.77 -14.72 2.58
C VAL A 218 -5.58 -13.62 1.90
N LYS A 219 -6.25 -13.93 0.77
CA LYS A 219 -7.11 -12.98 0.05
C LYS A 219 -8.30 -12.52 0.90
N LYS A 220 -8.95 -13.43 1.62
CA LYS A 220 -10.06 -13.09 2.53
C LYS A 220 -9.62 -12.16 3.65
N ILE A 221 -8.50 -12.47 4.32
CA ILE A 221 -7.93 -11.61 5.36
C ILE A 221 -7.61 -10.22 4.80
N THR A 222 -6.98 -10.18 3.63
CA THR A 222 -6.65 -8.92 2.94
C THR A 222 -7.90 -8.08 2.66
N SER A 223 -8.96 -8.70 2.14
CA SER A 223 -10.23 -8.03 1.83
C SER A 223 -10.89 -7.46 3.09
N ILE A 224 -10.93 -8.23 4.17
CA ILE A 224 -11.46 -7.79 5.46
C ILE A 224 -10.67 -6.59 5.99
N LEU A 225 -9.33 -6.66 5.94
CA LEU A 225 -8.47 -5.56 6.38
C LEU A 225 -8.68 -4.29 5.55
N LEU A 226 -8.91 -4.41 4.24
CA LEU A 226 -9.24 -3.27 3.39
C LEU A 226 -10.58 -2.64 3.80
N VAL A 227 -11.62 -3.44 4.03
CA VAL A 227 -12.93 -2.96 4.49
C VAL A 227 -12.78 -2.22 5.83
N LEU A 228 -12.14 -2.84 6.80
CA LEU A 228 -11.92 -2.23 8.13
C LEU A 228 -11.12 -0.94 8.04
N SER A 229 -10.07 -0.91 7.21
CA SER A 229 -9.25 0.29 6.99
C SER A 229 -10.05 1.41 6.32
N GLY A 230 -10.88 1.08 5.32
CA GLY A 230 -11.77 2.04 4.68
C GLY A 230 -12.79 2.64 5.64
N ILE A 231 -13.45 1.80 6.44
CA ILE A 231 -14.38 2.24 7.49
C ILE A 231 -13.68 3.12 8.51
N SER A 232 -12.49 2.72 8.99
CA SER A 232 -11.70 3.52 9.93
C SER A 232 -11.34 4.90 9.38
N LEU A 233 -11.00 4.99 8.09
CA LEU A 233 -10.73 6.27 7.42
C LEU A 233 -11.96 7.16 7.35
N ILE A 234 -13.14 6.59 7.08
CA ILE A 234 -14.41 7.32 7.07
C ILE A 234 -14.72 7.87 8.47
N LEU A 235 -14.78 7.00 9.46
CA LEU A 235 -15.15 7.37 10.83
C LEU A 235 -14.23 8.40 11.49
N LYS A 236 -12.95 8.43 11.08
CA LYS A 236 -11.98 9.40 11.58
C LYS A 236 -12.08 10.79 10.95
N ASN A 237 -12.67 10.88 9.79
CA ASN A 237 -12.68 12.11 9.00
C ASN A 237 -14.12 12.62 8.75
N LEU A 238 -15.14 11.98 9.33
CA LEU A 238 -16.46 12.54 9.56
C LEU A 238 -16.47 13.40 10.81
#